data_671da00868f85354fec44d9376fc7c92
#
_entry.id   671da00868f85354fec44d9376fc7c92
#
_cell.length_a   1.000
_cell.length_b   1.000
_cell.length_c   1.000
_cell.angle_alpha   90.00
_cell.angle_beta   90.00
_cell.angle_gamma   90.00
#
_symmetry.space_group_name_H-M   'P 1'
#
loop_
_entity.id
_entity.type
_entity.pdbx_description
1 polymer ?
#
loop_
_entity_poly.entity_id
_entity_poly.type
_entity_poly.pdbx_seq_one_letter_code
_entity_poly.pdbx_strand_id
1 'polypeptide(L)'
;FSAIGYLVAAALQKEKDIPIGILSLNMGDTTVFTWIDEVTLGENKRLKYILDNYYEEIKKFKTEKEYDDYFNQQLPLLYQFYGLLDEGVRLGLSLEDAHRRAFEKVPNPYLPMGPKNQNRPCGLFDTMVKRVIPYQAKAILYYQGENDKLNFEVYKEAMDAFTLSWRKAFKSELPIIITQIAGYEYVEADPLAVSYLRREQAKFLNIEEQKYVITAADCGERYDIHPHDKNEVARRFVGVLNEFVYHTGCNSLSPMYDSHQLIGDKLVIRVKNNQLPLKHTDKNCRFTVITKTGKVKEVKIYQLLDQEIVVLLEEEIVELRYAFNNYPEMFIYTENDLPLLPFQIKFQ
;
A
#
# COMPACT_ATOMS: atom_id res chain seq x y z
N PHE A 1 10.03 10.25 -13.58
CA PHE A 1 10.88 10.43 -12.39
C PHE A 1 10.02 10.51 -11.14
N SER A 2 10.41 9.85 -10.05
CA SER A 2 9.60 9.82 -8.81
C SER A 2 9.70 11.17 -8.07
N ALA A 3 8.57 11.86 -7.87
CA ALA A 3 8.51 13.06 -7.04
C ALA A 3 8.91 12.77 -5.58
N ILE A 4 8.43 11.64 -5.01
CA ILE A 4 8.81 11.22 -3.66
C ILE A 4 10.31 10.94 -3.59
N GLY A 5 10.87 10.20 -4.55
CA GLY A 5 12.31 9.93 -4.59
C GLY A 5 13.14 11.21 -4.66
N TYR A 6 12.71 12.20 -5.44
CA TYR A 6 13.35 13.51 -5.49
C TYR A 6 13.32 14.25 -4.15
N LEU A 7 12.13 14.34 -3.53
CA LEU A 7 11.97 15.04 -2.24
C LEU A 7 12.80 14.38 -1.14
N VAL A 8 12.81 13.05 -1.08
CA VAL A 8 13.66 12.30 -0.12
C VAL A 8 15.13 12.58 -0.36
N ALA A 9 15.59 12.48 -1.61
CA ALA A 9 17.02 12.71 -1.94
C ALA A 9 17.44 14.15 -1.65
N ALA A 10 16.62 15.14 -2.00
CA ALA A 10 16.90 16.55 -1.74
C ALA A 10 16.97 16.84 -0.22
N ALA A 11 16.06 16.26 0.58
CA ALA A 11 16.10 16.41 2.02
C ALA A 11 17.35 15.78 2.65
N LEU A 12 17.67 14.53 2.28
CA LEU A 12 18.86 13.85 2.77
C LEU A 12 20.16 14.54 2.33
N GLN A 13 20.24 14.99 1.07
CA GLN A 13 21.42 15.71 0.58
C GLN A 13 21.66 17.00 1.39
N LYS A 14 20.59 17.76 1.64
CA LYS A 14 20.66 18.99 2.44
C LYS A 14 21.06 18.72 3.89
N GLU A 15 20.53 17.64 4.47
CA GLU A 15 20.76 17.31 5.89
C GLU A 15 22.14 16.69 6.13
N LYS A 16 22.61 15.81 5.23
CA LYS A 16 23.84 15.03 5.40
C LYS A 16 25.06 15.62 4.70
N ASP A 17 24.84 16.60 3.82
CA ASP A 17 25.89 17.19 2.95
C ASP A 17 26.67 16.15 2.14
N ILE A 18 25.95 15.16 1.61
CA ILE A 18 26.52 14.09 0.75
C ILE A 18 25.75 13.98 -0.56
N PRO A 19 26.40 13.57 -1.67
CA PRO A 19 25.68 13.25 -2.90
C PRO A 19 24.69 12.08 -2.70
N ILE A 20 23.47 12.25 -3.16
CA ILE A 20 22.43 11.20 -3.13
C ILE A 20 22.08 10.80 -4.57
N GLY A 21 22.28 9.53 -4.90
CA GLY A 21 21.84 8.92 -6.16
C GLY A 21 20.48 8.28 -6.04
N ILE A 22 19.68 8.35 -7.11
CA ILE A 22 18.36 7.72 -7.19
C ILE A 22 18.34 6.72 -8.33
N LEU A 23 18.04 5.45 -8.04
CA LEU A 23 17.66 4.45 -9.02
C LEU A 23 16.14 4.43 -9.11
N SER A 24 15.59 5.01 -10.18
CA SER A 24 14.14 5.18 -10.35
C SER A 24 13.56 4.05 -11.18
N LEU A 25 12.89 3.09 -10.52
CA LEU A 25 12.23 1.94 -11.13
C LEU A 25 10.72 2.09 -10.89
N ASN A 26 10.00 2.63 -11.88
CA ASN A 26 8.58 2.96 -11.71
C ASN A 26 7.78 2.48 -12.93
N MET A 27 6.69 1.76 -12.66
CA MET A 27 5.66 1.42 -13.62
C MET A 27 4.32 1.47 -12.89
N GLY A 28 3.43 2.38 -13.28
CA GLY A 28 2.09 2.50 -12.68
C GLY A 28 1.20 1.30 -13.00
N ASP A 29 0.14 1.13 -12.20
CA ASP A 29 -0.89 0.10 -12.40
C ASP A 29 -0.31 -1.33 -12.46
N THR A 30 0.68 -1.63 -11.61
CA THR A 30 1.31 -2.96 -11.54
C THR A 30 1.17 -3.59 -10.17
N THR A 31 1.09 -4.93 -10.15
CA THR A 31 1.07 -5.72 -8.92
C THR A 31 2.48 -6.01 -8.42
N VAL A 32 2.61 -6.35 -7.14
CA VAL A 32 3.90 -6.75 -6.55
C VAL A 32 4.54 -7.94 -7.27
N PHE A 33 3.74 -8.85 -7.84
CA PHE A 33 4.23 -10.06 -8.52
C PHE A 33 5.09 -9.77 -9.75
N THR A 34 4.94 -8.59 -10.36
CA THR A 34 5.74 -8.17 -11.52
C THR A 34 7.19 -7.84 -11.15
N TRP A 35 7.44 -7.55 -9.87
CA TRP A 35 8.72 -7.11 -9.32
C TRP A 35 9.51 -8.22 -8.62
N ILE A 36 9.05 -9.47 -8.65
CA ILE A 36 9.68 -10.65 -8.04
C ILE A 36 10.33 -11.49 -9.12
N ASP A 37 11.51 -12.07 -8.89
CA ASP A 37 12.12 -13.01 -9.83
C ASP A 37 11.33 -14.31 -9.93
N GLU A 38 11.40 -14.96 -11.10
CA GLU A 38 10.59 -16.14 -11.42
C GLU A 38 10.90 -17.34 -10.52
N VAL A 39 12.16 -17.52 -10.14
CA VAL A 39 12.56 -18.64 -9.27
C VAL A 39 11.94 -18.46 -7.88
N THR A 40 12.09 -17.27 -7.30
CA THR A 40 11.55 -16.98 -5.96
C THR A 40 10.02 -17.07 -5.95
N LEU A 41 9.35 -16.57 -6.99
CA LEU A 41 7.89 -16.66 -7.09
C LEU A 41 7.43 -18.11 -7.29
N GLY A 42 8.10 -18.89 -8.14
CA GLY A 42 7.76 -20.27 -8.45
C GLY A 42 8.02 -21.27 -7.32
N GLU A 43 9.03 -21.01 -6.48
CA GLU A 43 9.35 -21.85 -5.32
C GLU A 43 8.40 -21.60 -4.13
N ASN A 44 7.72 -20.46 -4.10
CA ASN A 44 6.78 -20.13 -3.02
C ASN A 44 5.44 -20.87 -3.22
N LYS A 45 5.14 -21.80 -2.32
CA LYS A 45 3.96 -22.69 -2.41
C LYS A 45 2.62 -21.92 -2.46
N ARG A 46 2.53 -20.75 -1.81
CA ARG A 46 1.31 -19.93 -1.78
C ARG A 46 1.19 -19.00 -2.98
N LEU A 47 2.31 -18.68 -3.66
CA LEU A 47 2.33 -17.71 -4.75
C LEU A 47 2.51 -18.35 -6.13
N LYS A 48 2.96 -19.61 -6.19
CA LYS A 48 3.21 -20.32 -7.45
C LYS A 48 2.03 -20.28 -8.43
N TYR A 49 0.81 -20.28 -7.92
CA TYR A 49 -0.40 -20.22 -8.75
C TYR A 49 -0.45 -18.98 -9.66
N ILE A 50 0.25 -17.89 -9.28
CA ILE A 50 0.35 -16.67 -10.11
C ILE A 50 1.06 -16.99 -11.43
N LEU A 51 2.18 -17.74 -11.36
CA LEU A 51 2.89 -18.19 -12.56
C LEU A 51 2.09 -19.26 -13.32
N ASP A 52 1.50 -20.21 -12.60
CA ASP A 52 0.69 -21.27 -13.22
C ASP A 52 -0.47 -20.67 -14.03
N ASN A 53 -1.19 -19.70 -13.45
CA ASN A 53 -2.25 -18.94 -14.15
C ASN A 53 -1.71 -18.16 -15.36
N TYR A 54 -0.56 -17.50 -15.21
CA TYR A 54 0.06 -16.78 -16.32
C TYR A 54 0.38 -17.74 -17.49
N TYR A 55 0.98 -18.92 -17.21
CA TYR A 55 1.32 -19.88 -18.22
C TYR A 55 0.06 -20.49 -18.88
N GLU A 56 -1.02 -20.69 -18.15
CA GLU A 56 -2.29 -21.11 -18.74
C GLU A 56 -2.90 -20.01 -19.65
N GLU A 57 -2.81 -18.74 -19.27
CA GLU A 57 -3.30 -17.64 -20.08
C GLU A 57 -2.54 -17.52 -21.43
N ILE A 58 -1.21 -17.63 -21.41
CA ILE A 58 -0.43 -17.50 -22.65
C ILE A 58 -0.61 -18.70 -23.59
N LYS A 59 -0.96 -19.90 -23.09
CA LYS A 59 -1.27 -21.06 -23.94
C LYS A 59 -2.51 -20.86 -24.82
N LYS A 60 -3.35 -19.89 -24.52
CA LYS A 60 -4.51 -19.53 -25.37
C LYS A 60 -4.08 -19.04 -26.76
N PHE A 61 -2.84 -18.56 -26.90
CA PHE A 61 -2.25 -18.14 -28.16
C PHE A 61 -1.32 -19.23 -28.70
N LYS A 62 -1.56 -19.66 -29.94
CA LYS A 62 -0.77 -20.73 -30.57
C LYS A 62 0.61 -20.25 -31.01
N THR A 63 0.75 -18.96 -31.29
CA THR A 63 2.00 -18.33 -31.73
C THR A 63 2.15 -16.93 -31.10
N GLU A 64 3.39 -16.45 -31.01
CA GLU A 64 3.71 -15.09 -30.61
C GLU A 64 3.01 -14.06 -31.49
N LYS A 65 2.94 -14.32 -32.81
CA LYS A 65 2.25 -13.45 -33.74
C LYS A 65 0.75 -13.33 -33.44
N GLU A 66 0.09 -14.42 -33.07
CA GLU A 66 -1.34 -14.39 -32.70
C GLU A 66 -1.57 -13.53 -31.45
N TYR A 67 -0.69 -13.64 -30.45
CA TYR A 67 -0.71 -12.77 -29.27
C TYR A 67 -0.49 -11.30 -29.66
N ASP A 68 0.53 -11.03 -30.47
CA ASP A 68 0.88 -9.67 -30.90
C ASP A 68 -0.25 -9.01 -31.70
N ASP A 69 -0.85 -9.74 -32.62
CA ASP A 69 -1.98 -9.24 -33.42
C ASP A 69 -3.16 -8.90 -32.48
N TYR A 70 -3.48 -9.77 -31.52
CA TYR A 70 -4.56 -9.52 -30.56
C TYR A 70 -4.23 -8.36 -29.61
N PHE A 71 -3.02 -8.30 -29.08
CA PHE A 71 -2.55 -7.20 -28.23
C PHE A 71 -2.69 -5.85 -28.95
N ASN A 72 -2.24 -5.78 -30.20
CA ASN A 72 -2.31 -4.57 -31.02
C ASN A 72 -3.76 -4.17 -31.37
N GLN A 73 -4.69 -5.11 -31.41
CA GLN A 73 -6.13 -4.81 -31.57
C GLN A 73 -6.73 -4.23 -30.29
N GLN A 74 -6.29 -4.69 -29.11
CA GLN A 74 -6.82 -4.23 -27.83
C GLN A 74 -6.24 -2.88 -27.38
N LEU A 75 -4.99 -2.58 -27.74
CA LEU A 75 -4.30 -1.38 -27.26
C LEU A 75 -5.04 -0.06 -27.61
N PRO A 76 -5.57 0.15 -28.83
CA PRO A 76 -6.38 1.34 -29.13
C PRO A 76 -7.67 1.41 -28.32
N LEU A 77 -8.30 0.27 -27.99
CA LEU A 77 -9.51 0.21 -27.17
C LEU A 77 -9.23 0.65 -25.72
N LEU A 78 -8.10 0.24 -25.17
CA LEU A 78 -7.65 0.70 -23.86
C LEU A 78 -7.47 2.23 -23.84
N TYR A 79 -6.77 2.80 -24.84
CA TYR A 79 -6.60 4.25 -24.92
C TYR A 79 -7.93 4.99 -25.11
N GLN A 80 -8.84 4.44 -25.92
CA GLN A 80 -10.17 4.99 -26.09
C GLN A 80 -10.95 4.99 -24.77
N PHE A 81 -10.87 3.91 -23.98
CA PHE A 81 -11.51 3.80 -22.68
C PHE A 81 -11.00 4.89 -21.71
N TYR A 82 -9.69 5.04 -21.56
CA TYR A 82 -9.13 6.08 -20.71
C TYR A 82 -9.46 7.50 -21.21
N GLY A 83 -9.47 7.73 -22.53
CA GLY A 83 -9.89 9.01 -23.09
C GLY A 83 -11.34 9.37 -22.76
N LEU A 84 -12.25 8.38 -22.78
CA LEU A 84 -13.66 8.56 -22.40
C LEU A 84 -13.81 8.80 -20.89
N LEU A 85 -12.98 8.14 -20.08
CA LEU A 85 -12.95 8.34 -18.63
C LEU A 85 -12.53 9.77 -18.29
N ASP A 86 -11.38 10.22 -18.84
CA ASP A 86 -10.89 11.59 -18.68
C ASP A 86 -11.89 12.65 -19.17
N GLU A 87 -12.56 12.39 -20.29
CA GLU A 87 -13.61 13.28 -20.81
C GLU A 87 -14.77 13.36 -19.80
N GLY A 88 -15.22 12.22 -19.26
CA GLY A 88 -16.29 12.17 -18.28
C GLY A 88 -15.97 12.99 -17.03
N VAL A 89 -14.77 12.82 -16.47
CA VAL A 89 -14.31 13.58 -15.31
C VAL A 89 -14.25 15.09 -15.62
N ARG A 90 -13.72 15.48 -16.79
CA ARG A 90 -13.68 16.90 -17.22
C ARG A 90 -15.07 17.51 -17.39
N LEU A 91 -16.07 16.70 -17.74
CA LEU A 91 -17.47 17.12 -17.83
C LEU A 91 -18.18 17.19 -16.46
N GLY A 92 -17.48 16.89 -15.37
CA GLY A 92 -18.02 16.96 -14.02
C GLY A 92 -18.83 15.72 -13.60
N LEU A 93 -18.72 14.61 -14.33
CA LEU A 93 -19.32 13.35 -13.91
C LEU A 93 -18.61 12.80 -12.66
N SER A 94 -19.35 12.05 -11.85
CA SER A 94 -18.71 11.22 -10.82
C SER A 94 -17.78 10.20 -11.50
N LEU A 95 -16.77 9.72 -10.77
CA LEU A 95 -15.87 8.70 -11.30
C LEU A 95 -16.63 7.43 -11.70
N GLU A 96 -17.66 7.05 -10.94
CA GLU A 96 -18.55 5.92 -11.23
C GLU A 96 -19.31 6.10 -12.55
N ASP A 97 -19.91 7.28 -12.74
CA ASP A 97 -20.64 7.59 -13.98
C ASP A 97 -19.70 7.67 -15.18
N ALA A 98 -18.49 8.21 -15.01
CA ALA A 98 -17.47 8.26 -16.05
C ALA A 98 -17.02 6.84 -16.44
N HIS A 99 -16.78 5.95 -15.47
CA HIS A 99 -16.47 4.53 -15.73
C HIS A 99 -17.62 3.82 -16.46
N ARG A 100 -18.85 3.96 -15.97
CA ARG A 100 -20.03 3.37 -16.60
C ARG A 100 -20.15 3.79 -18.08
N ARG A 101 -20.04 5.10 -18.34
CA ARG A 101 -20.05 5.66 -19.69
C ARG A 101 -18.95 5.10 -20.57
N ALA A 102 -17.74 4.96 -20.04
CA ALA A 102 -16.59 4.41 -20.76
C ALA A 102 -16.81 2.92 -21.10
N PHE A 103 -17.29 2.10 -20.14
CA PHE A 103 -17.61 0.68 -20.37
C PHE A 103 -18.77 0.45 -21.34
N GLU A 104 -19.78 1.32 -21.35
CA GLU A 104 -20.86 1.25 -22.35
C GLU A 104 -20.33 1.37 -23.80
N LYS A 105 -19.28 2.19 -24.00
CA LYS A 105 -18.67 2.41 -25.33
C LYS A 105 -17.55 1.44 -25.66
N VAL A 106 -16.81 1.00 -24.65
CA VAL A 106 -15.68 0.06 -24.75
C VAL A 106 -15.87 -1.03 -23.69
N PRO A 107 -16.66 -2.08 -23.97
CA PRO A 107 -17.01 -3.10 -22.97
C PRO A 107 -15.84 -3.95 -22.49
N ASN A 108 -14.78 -4.06 -23.29
CA ASN A 108 -13.59 -4.86 -22.95
C ASN A 108 -12.30 -4.06 -23.23
N PRO A 109 -11.90 -3.14 -22.35
CA PRO A 109 -10.70 -2.33 -22.55
C PRO A 109 -9.40 -3.03 -22.12
N TYR A 110 -9.44 -4.32 -21.80
CA TYR A 110 -8.31 -5.00 -21.16
C TYR A 110 -7.32 -5.55 -22.18
N LEU A 111 -6.02 -5.34 -21.91
CA LEU A 111 -4.94 -5.99 -22.64
C LEU A 111 -4.84 -7.47 -22.25
N PRO A 112 -4.59 -8.37 -23.22
CA PRO A 112 -4.39 -9.78 -22.90
C PRO A 112 -3.17 -9.98 -21.99
N MET A 113 -3.27 -10.90 -21.06
CA MET A 113 -2.11 -11.34 -20.30
C MET A 113 -1.11 -12.04 -21.24
N GLY A 114 0.16 -11.68 -21.12
CA GLY A 114 1.22 -12.24 -21.96
C GLY A 114 2.50 -11.41 -21.95
N PRO A 115 3.44 -11.65 -22.87
CA PRO A 115 4.80 -11.08 -22.81
C PRO A 115 4.86 -9.55 -22.79
N LYS A 116 3.88 -8.85 -23.41
CA LYS A 116 3.84 -7.39 -23.48
C LYS A 116 2.97 -6.73 -22.39
N ASN A 117 2.23 -7.52 -21.61
CA ASN A 117 1.43 -6.98 -20.53
C ASN A 117 2.31 -6.50 -19.38
N GLN A 118 2.11 -5.25 -18.95
CA GLN A 118 2.89 -4.68 -17.83
C GLN A 118 2.69 -5.44 -16.50
N ASN A 119 1.54 -6.10 -16.35
CA ASN A 119 1.20 -6.92 -15.19
C ASN A 119 1.63 -8.40 -15.31
N ARG A 120 2.41 -8.77 -16.34
CA ARG A 120 2.92 -10.13 -16.36
C ARG A 120 3.81 -10.41 -15.13
N PRO A 121 3.64 -11.54 -14.46
CA PRO A 121 4.51 -11.91 -13.35
C PRO A 121 5.98 -11.85 -13.75
N CYS A 122 6.84 -11.38 -12.86
CA CYS A 122 8.29 -11.23 -13.01
C CYS A 122 8.74 -10.24 -14.12
N GLY A 123 7.80 -9.66 -14.85
CA GLY A 123 8.11 -8.85 -16.05
C GLY A 123 8.96 -7.62 -15.78
N LEU A 124 8.66 -6.89 -14.73
CA LEU A 124 9.42 -5.69 -14.37
C LEU A 124 10.71 -6.02 -13.62
N PHE A 125 10.75 -7.13 -12.92
CA PHE A 125 12.02 -7.64 -12.40
C PHE A 125 13.01 -7.89 -13.55
N ASP A 126 12.58 -8.58 -14.59
CA ASP A 126 13.41 -8.90 -15.75
C ASP A 126 13.83 -7.67 -16.57
N THR A 127 12.90 -6.76 -16.80
CA THR A 127 13.09 -5.64 -17.72
C THR A 127 13.63 -4.38 -17.08
N MET A 128 13.47 -4.21 -15.76
CA MET A 128 13.92 -3.01 -15.02
C MET A 128 14.94 -3.35 -13.95
N VAL A 129 14.62 -4.27 -13.01
CA VAL A 129 15.50 -4.54 -11.87
C VAL A 129 16.84 -5.11 -12.31
N LYS A 130 16.84 -6.10 -13.20
CA LYS A 130 18.08 -6.68 -13.73
C LYS A 130 19.01 -5.67 -14.42
N ARG A 131 18.48 -4.56 -14.94
CA ARG A 131 19.27 -3.53 -15.62
C ARG A 131 20.07 -2.63 -14.67
N VAL A 132 19.65 -2.52 -13.41
CA VAL A 132 20.34 -1.70 -12.42
C VAL A 132 21.31 -2.49 -11.55
N ILE A 133 21.33 -3.79 -11.68
CA ILE A 133 22.31 -4.65 -11.02
C ILE A 133 23.62 -4.58 -11.85
N PRO A 134 24.80 -4.38 -11.25
CA PRO A 134 25.12 -4.51 -9.82
C PRO A 134 25.27 -3.19 -9.04
N TYR A 135 24.56 -2.13 -9.37
CA TYR A 135 24.65 -0.89 -8.60
C TYR A 135 24.36 -1.14 -7.12
N GLN A 136 25.15 -0.50 -6.26
CA GLN A 136 24.92 -0.55 -4.81
C GLN A 136 23.84 0.46 -4.43
N ALA A 137 22.92 0.04 -3.54
CA ALA A 137 21.90 0.89 -2.96
C ALA A 137 22.02 0.90 -1.43
N LYS A 138 21.54 1.96 -0.77
CA LYS A 138 21.47 2.07 0.70
C LYS A 138 20.17 1.53 1.23
N ALA A 139 19.07 1.68 0.50
CA ALA A 139 17.75 1.20 0.87
C ALA A 139 16.84 1.12 -0.37
N ILE A 140 15.75 0.40 -0.24
CA ILE A 140 14.64 0.36 -1.20
C ILE A 140 13.47 1.12 -0.59
N LEU A 141 12.94 2.10 -1.33
CA LEU A 141 11.70 2.80 -0.99
C LEU A 141 10.61 2.31 -1.93
N TYR A 142 9.60 1.63 -1.39
CA TYR A 142 8.57 0.99 -2.18
C TYR A 142 7.19 1.57 -1.88
N TYR A 143 6.60 2.23 -2.87
CA TYR A 143 5.25 2.77 -2.78
C TYR A 143 4.41 2.17 -3.91
N GLN A 144 3.61 1.19 -3.58
CA GLN A 144 2.74 0.46 -4.50
C GLN A 144 1.68 -0.31 -3.67
N GLY A 145 0.58 -0.68 -4.28
CA GLY A 145 -0.40 -1.58 -3.69
C GLY A 145 -1.80 -1.43 -4.25
N GLU A 146 -2.12 -0.35 -4.92
CA GLU A 146 -3.47 -0.04 -5.40
C GLU A 146 -4.03 -1.16 -6.29
N ASN A 147 -3.17 -1.79 -7.10
CA ASN A 147 -3.56 -2.92 -7.95
C ASN A 147 -3.49 -4.29 -7.23
N ASP A 148 -3.00 -4.34 -5.98
CA ASP A 148 -2.97 -5.56 -5.16
C ASP A 148 -4.13 -5.67 -4.16
N LYS A 149 -5.10 -4.74 -4.17
CA LYS A 149 -6.24 -4.76 -3.25
C LYS A 149 -7.08 -6.05 -3.30
N LEU A 150 -7.12 -6.72 -4.44
CA LEU A 150 -7.79 -8.02 -4.59
C LEU A 150 -6.89 -9.21 -4.23
N ASN A 151 -5.60 -8.97 -4.03
CA ASN A 151 -4.61 -9.97 -3.66
C ASN A 151 -4.17 -9.85 -2.18
N PHE A 152 -4.93 -9.10 -1.37
CA PHE A 152 -4.52 -8.77 0.00
C PHE A 152 -4.21 -10.02 0.85
N GLU A 153 -4.91 -11.14 0.63
CA GLU A 153 -4.73 -12.38 1.40
C GLU A 153 -3.33 -13.00 1.26
N VAL A 154 -2.64 -12.71 0.18
CA VAL A 154 -1.28 -13.20 -0.11
C VAL A 154 -0.24 -12.08 -0.16
N TYR A 155 -0.65 -10.82 0.11
CA TYR A 155 0.23 -9.66 -0.06
C TYR A 155 1.45 -9.71 0.86
N LYS A 156 1.27 -10.12 2.12
CA LYS A 156 2.40 -10.24 3.06
C LYS A 156 3.43 -11.24 2.56
N GLU A 157 3.01 -12.41 2.08
CA GLU A 157 3.90 -13.42 1.49
C GLU A 157 4.55 -12.95 0.20
N ALA A 158 3.82 -12.17 -0.61
CA ALA A 158 4.38 -11.57 -1.83
C ALA A 158 5.47 -10.55 -1.49
N MET A 159 5.30 -9.75 -0.44
CA MET A 159 6.33 -8.81 0.03
C MET A 159 7.54 -9.53 0.65
N ASP A 160 7.37 -10.68 1.28
CA ASP A 160 8.49 -11.51 1.73
C ASP A 160 9.27 -12.07 0.52
N ALA A 161 8.57 -12.57 -0.49
CA ALA A 161 9.17 -13.03 -1.73
C ALA A 161 9.88 -11.88 -2.49
N PHE A 162 9.27 -10.68 -2.54
CA PHE A 162 9.91 -9.48 -3.07
C PHE A 162 11.23 -9.19 -2.34
N THR A 163 11.19 -9.19 -1.01
CA THR A 163 12.38 -8.95 -0.18
C THR A 163 13.49 -9.93 -0.49
N LEU A 164 13.17 -11.23 -0.51
CA LEU A 164 14.14 -12.29 -0.81
C LEU A 164 14.72 -12.14 -2.22
N SER A 165 13.86 -11.91 -3.21
CA SER A 165 14.23 -11.72 -4.62
C SER A 165 15.22 -10.56 -4.80
N TRP A 166 14.92 -9.39 -4.21
CA TRP A 166 15.75 -8.20 -4.37
C TRP A 166 17.07 -8.31 -3.59
N ARG A 167 17.05 -8.80 -2.34
CA ARG A 167 18.29 -9.01 -1.56
C ARG A 167 19.22 -9.98 -2.25
N LYS A 168 18.68 -11.08 -2.79
CA LYS A 168 19.45 -12.04 -3.59
C LYS A 168 20.05 -11.40 -4.83
N ALA A 169 19.28 -10.59 -5.57
CA ALA A 169 19.73 -9.92 -6.78
C ALA A 169 20.81 -8.87 -6.52
N PHE A 170 20.63 -8.05 -5.50
CA PHE A 170 21.63 -7.03 -5.10
C PHE A 170 22.77 -7.59 -4.24
N LYS A 171 22.70 -8.86 -3.82
CA LYS A 171 23.67 -9.51 -2.91
C LYS A 171 23.91 -8.67 -1.64
N SER A 172 22.86 -8.16 -1.06
CA SER A 172 22.90 -7.25 0.07
C SER A 172 21.62 -7.33 0.88
N GLU A 173 21.72 -7.27 2.21
CA GLU A 173 20.59 -7.17 3.15
C GLU A 173 20.02 -5.75 3.15
N LEU A 174 19.56 -5.29 2.00
CA LEU A 174 19.03 -3.94 1.83
C LEU A 174 17.83 -3.70 2.77
N PRO A 175 17.85 -2.60 3.54
CA PRO A 175 16.66 -2.11 4.21
C PRO A 175 15.55 -1.83 3.20
N ILE A 176 14.33 -2.29 3.49
CA ILE A 176 13.17 -2.08 2.63
C ILE A 176 12.12 -1.31 3.41
N ILE A 177 11.73 -0.16 2.90
CA ILE A 177 10.71 0.69 3.50
C ILE A 177 9.52 0.72 2.55
N ILE A 178 8.41 0.15 2.98
CA ILE A 178 7.18 0.16 2.19
C ILE A 178 6.21 1.22 2.69
N THR A 179 5.28 1.62 1.84
CA THR A 179 4.23 2.58 2.18
C THR A 179 2.87 1.89 2.19
N GLN A 180 2.12 2.01 3.29
CA GLN A 180 0.68 1.76 3.21
C GLN A 180 0.07 2.78 2.25
N ILE A 181 -0.73 2.30 1.30
CA ILE A 181 -1.30 3.14 0.24
C ILE A 181 -2.19 4.26 0.76
N ALA A 182 -2.23 5.35 0.00
CA ALA A 182 -3.01 6.55 0.30
C ALA A 182 -4.52 6.29 0.38
N GLY A 183 -5.25 7.18 1.06
CA GLY A 183 -6.70 7.22 1.03
C GLY A 183 -7.21 7.63 -0.35
N TYR A 184 -8.20 6.89 -0.86
CA TYR A 184 -8.86 7.17 -2.13
C TYR A 184 -10.23 6.49 -2.15
N GLU A 185 -11.25 7.14 -2.70
CA GLU A 185 -12.60 6.59 -2.79
C GLU A 185 -12.72 5.65 -4.00
N TYR A 186 -12.38 4.38 -3.77
CA TYR A 186 -12.46 3.34 -4.80
C TYR A 186 -13.92 2.97 -5.13
N VAL A 187 -14.18 2.74 -6.39
CA VAL A 187 -15.49 2.33 -6.94
C VAL A 187 -15.55 0.80 -7.06
N GLU A 188 -15.06 0.07 -6.07
CA GLU A 188 -15.09 -1.39 -6.09
C GLU A 188 -16.26 -1.96 -5.28
N ALA A 189 -16.59 -3.21 -5.61
CA ALA A 189 -17.68 -3.94 -4.93
C ALA A 189 -17.41 -4.19 -3.44
N ASP A 190 -16.15 -4.35 -3.03
CA ASP A 190 -15.77 -4.49 -1.61
C ASP A 190 -15.20 -3.18 -1.06
N PRO A 191 -15.98 -2.45 -0.22
CA PRO A 191 -15.54 -1.18 0.36
C PRO A 191 -14.39 -1.32 1.37
N LEU A 192 -13.98 -2.53 1.73
CA LEU A 192 -12.92 -2.81 2.69
C LEU A 192 -11.65 -3.42 2.08
N ALA A 193 -11.63 -3.72 0.78
CA ALA A 193 -10.49 -4.37 0.13
C ALA A 193 -9.18 -3.62 0.36
N VAL A 194 -9.20 -2.28 0.25
CA VAL A 194 -8.03 -1.43 0.52
C VAL A 194 -7.63 -1.44 1.99
N SER A 195 -8.60 -1.49 2.89
CA SER A 195 -8.32 -1.59 4.33
C SER A 195 -7.68 -2.92 4.71
N TYR A 196 -8.13 -4.01 4.09
CA TYR A 196 -7.49 -5.32 4.26
C TYR A 196 -6.06 -5.28 3.71
N LEU A 197 -5.83 -4.67 2.55
CA LEU A 197 -4.48 -4.52 2.02
C LEU A 197 -3.58 -3.70 2.95
N ARG A 198 -4.03 -2.54 3.47
CA ARG A 198 -3.25 -1.75 4.43
C ARG A 198 -2.93 -2.54 5.69
N ARG A 199 -3.86 -3.36 6.17
CA ARG A 199 -3.60 -4.27 7.29
C ARG A 199 -2.48 -5.27 6.97
N GLU A 200 -2.46 -5.83 5.77
CA GLU A 200 -1.39 -6.73 5.35
C GLU A 200 -0.07 -5.99 5.12
N GLN A 201 -0.11 -4.77 4.60
CA GLN A 201 1.07 -3.89 4.50
C GLN A 201 1.67 -3.60 5.88
N ALA A 202 0.85 -3.35 6.91
CA ALA A 202 1.34 -3.14 8.28
C ALA A 202 2.09 -4.36 8.84
N LYS A 203 1.70 -5.58 8.46
CA LYS A 203 2.37 -6.82 8.89
C LYS A 203 3.76 -7.02 8.29
N PHE A 204 4.16 -6.20 7.33
CA PHE A 204 5.50 -6.22 6.75
C PHE A 204 6.57 -5.74 7.75
N LEU A 205 6.20 -4.93 8.73
CA LEU A 205 7.14 -4.37 9.70
C LEU A 205 7.86 -5.49 10.48
N ASN A 206 9.18 -5.52 10.34
CA ASN A 206 10.09 -6.37 11.11
C ASN A 206 11.46 -5.67 11.20
N ILE A 207 11.72 -5.02 12.33
CA ILE A 207 12.91 -4.20 12.53
C ILE A 207 14.19 -5.05 12.46
N GLU A 208 14.17 -6.26 13.01
CA GLU A 208 15.32 -7.18 13.01
C GLU A 208 15.70 -7.60 11.61
N GLU A 209 14.72 -7.72 10.72
CA GLU A 209 14.92 -8.03 9.30
C GLU A 209 15.06 -6.78 8.42
N GLN A 210 15.22 -5.59 8.99
CA GLN A 210 15.33 -4.32 8.26
C GLN A 210 14.17 -4.09 7.27
N LYS A 211 12.97 -4.42 7.70
CA LYS A 211 11.70 -4.22 7.00
C LYS A 211 10.90 -3.16 7.73
N TYR A 212 10.59 -2.06 7.06
CA TYR A 212 9.93 -0.89 7.67
C TYR A 212 8.67 -0.52 6.93
N VAL A 213 7.74 0.10 7.65
CA VAL A 213 6.46 0.55 7.11
C VAL A 213 6.25 2.01 7.48
N ILE A 214 5.98 2.83 6.49
CA ILE A 214 5.36 4.15 6.67
C ILE A 214 3.93 4.10 6.16
N THR A 215 3.13 5.12 6.44
CA THR A 215 1.78 5.20 5.89
C THR A 215 1.59 6.45 5.04
N ALA A 216 0.76 6.36 4.02
CA ALA A 216 0.20 7.47 3.27
C ALA A 216 -1.33 7.54 3.43
N ALA A 217 -1.91 6.76 4.33
CA ALA A 217 -3.36 6.64 4.47
C ALA A 217 -4.06 7.99 4.72
N ASP A 218 -3.40 8.91 5.43
CA ASP A 218 -3.84 10.28 5.71
C ASP A 218 -3.37 11.32 4.68
N CYS A 219 -2.59 10.91 3.67
CA CYS A 219 -2.02 11.78 2.63
C CYS A 219 -2.78 11.67 1.29
N GLY A 220 -3.94 11.02 1.29
CA GLY A 220 -4.73 10.79 0.09
C GLY A 220 -5.59 11.97 -0.32
N GLU A 221 -6.07 11.93 -1.54
CA GLU A 221 -7.13 12.79 -2.06
C GLU A 221 -8.35 11.94 -2.40
N ARG A 222 -9.54 12.35 -1.96
CA ARG A 222 -10.75 11.50 -2.04
C ARG A 222 -11.04 11.00 -3.45
N TYR A 223 -10.82 11.85 -4.45
CA TYR A 223 -11.19 11.58 -5.85
C TYR A 223 -9.99 11.61 -6.81
N ASP A 224 -8.76 11.69 -6.29
CA ASP A 224 -7.54 11.53 -7.08
C ASP A 224 -6.65 10.45 -6.43
N ILE A 225 -6.45 9.34 -7.18
CA ILE A 225 -5.60 8.22 -6.75
C ILE A 225 -4.11 8.64 -6.69
N HIS A 226 -3.75 9.78 -7.31
CA HIS A 226 -2.41 10.33 -7.34
C HIS A 226 -2.34 11.65 -6.54
N PRO A 227 -2.39 11.62 -5.19
CA PRO A 227 -2.37 12.83 -4.37
C PRO A 227 -1.26 13.78 -4.78
N HIS A 228 -1.57 15.06 -4.91
CA HIS A 228 -0.62 16.08 -5.40
C HIS A 228 0.50 16.35 -4.39
N ASP A 229 0.18 16.39 -3.09
CA ASP A 229 1.18 16.58 -2.04
C ASP A 229 1.91 15.27 -1.71
N LYS A 230 3.22 15.26 -1.90
CA LYS A 230 4.12 14.16 -1.59
C LYS A 230 5.07 14.46 -0.42
N ASN A 231 5.00 15.67 0.15
CA ASN A 231 5.97 16.13 1.16
C ASN A 231 5.91 15.26 2.42
N GLU A 232 4.71 14.97 2.91
CA GLU A 232 4.55 14.22 4.15
C GLU A 232 5.04 12.76 4.00
N VAL A 233 4.73 12.11 2.88
CA VAL A 233 5.25 10.77 2.57
C VAL A 233 6.77 10.78 2.48
N ALA A 234 7.35 11.79 1.83
CA ALA A 234 8.81 11.95 1.75
C ALA A 234 9.42 12.19 3.14
N ARG A 235 8.81 13.03 3.98
CA ARG A 235 9.24 13.26 5.37
C ARG A 235 9.29 11.96 6.18
N ARG A 236 8.28 11.10 6.05
CA ARG A 236 8.22 9.80 6.72
C ARG A 236 9.33 8.86 6.24
N PHE A 237 9.59 8.80 4.94
CA PHE A 237 10.74 8.05 4.41
C PHE A 237 12.07 8.56 4.96
N VAL A 238 12.28 9.88 4.96
CA VAL A 238 13.50 10.50 5.52
C VAL A 238 13.66 10.16 7.00
N GLY A 239 12.58 10.21 7.77
CA GLY A 239 12.59 9.83 9.19
C GLY A 239 13.10 8.40 9.40
N VAL A 240 12.53 7.43 8.68
CA VAL A 240 12.95 6.01 8.77
C VAL A 240 14.37 5.81 8.28
N LEU A 241 14.79 6.46 7.20
CA LEU A 241 16.16 6.42 6.71
C LEU A 241 17.13 6.99 7.75
N ASN A 242 16.80 8.11 8.39
CA ASN A 242 17.63 8.70 9.44
C ASN A 242 17.78 7.78 10.63
N GLU A 243 16.69 7.16 11.10
CA GLU A 243 16.75 6.30 12.30
C GLU A 243 17.48 4.98 12.02
N PHE A 244 17.12 4.27 10.96
CA PHE A 244 17.54 2.88 10.74
C PHE A 244 18.67 2.70 9.73
N VAL A 245 18.94 3.67 8.87
CA VAL A 245 19.99 3.58 7.83
C VAL A 245 21.18 4.49 8.14
N TYR A 246 20.89 5.70 8.61
CA TYR A 246 21.94 6.68 8.97
C TYR A 246 22.21 6.79 10.47
N HIS A 247 21.36 6.19 11.32
CA HIS A 247 21.47 6.18 12.81
C HIS A 247 21.57 7.59 13.41
N THR A 248 20.80 8.52 12.87
CA THR A 248 20.79 9.94 13.29
C THR A 248 19.41 10.43 13.73
N GLY A 249 18.38 9.59 13.72
CA GLY A 249 17.01 9.89 14.12
C GLY A 249 16.47 8.95 15.19
N CYS A 250 15.23 9.19 15.60
CA CYS A 250 14.48 8.33 16.51
C CYS A 250 12.98 8.53 16.34
N ASN A 251 12.19 7.54 16.79
CA ASN A 251 10.72 7.59 16.78
C ASN A 251 10.11 7.92 15.40
N SER A 252 10.67 7.36 14.32
CA SER A 252 10.22 7.60 12.95
C SER A 252 9.13 6.63 12.49
N LEU A 253 8.87 5.55 13.23
CA LEU A 253 7.81 4.61 12.92
C LEU A 253 6.47 5.12 13.46
N SER A 254 5.42 4.95 12.66
CA SER A 254 4.05 5.20 13.11
C SER A 254 3.66 4.23 14.23
N PRO A 255 2.92 4.70 15.26
CA PRO A 255 2.35 3.78 16.24
C PRO A 255 1.40 2.83 15.54
N MET A 256 1.38 1.59 15.99
CA MET A 256 0.46 0.57 15.49
C MET A 256 -0.18 -0.21 16.63
N TYR A 257 -1.35 -0.77 16.38
CA TYR A 257 -2.00 -1.67 17.32
C TYR A 257 -1.05 -2.81 17.73
N ASP A 258 -1.00 -3.07 19.03
CA ASP A 258 -0.24 -4.18 19.62
C ASP A 258 -1.17 -5.22 20.24
N SER A 259 -1.91 -4.82 21.24
CA SER A 259 -2.77 -5.71 22.02
C SER A 259 -3.99 -4.95 22.55
N HIS A 260 -4.95 -5.69 23.10
CA HIS A 260 -6.10 -5.10 23.79
C HIS A 260 -6.51 -5.94 25.00
N GLN A 261 -7.18 -5.29 25.92
CA GLN A 261 -7.77 -5.93 27.10
C GLN A 261 -9.12 -5.30 27.41
N LEU A 262 -10.12 -6.15 27.68
CA LEU A 262 -11.43 -5.72 28.16
C LEU A 262 -11.44 -5.79 29.70
N ILE A 263 -11.72 -4.67 30.36
CA ILE A 263 -11.78 -4.53 31.81
C ILE A 263 -13.13 -3.92 32.17
N GLY A 264 -14.10 -4.76 32.49
CA GLY A 264 -15.50 -4.34 32.64
C GLY A 264 -16.06 -3.83 31.33
N ASP A 265 -16.48 -2.56 31.31
CA ASP A 265 -16.96 -1.84 30.12
C ASP A 265 -15.85 -1.08 29.37
N LYS A 266 -14.60 -1.13 29.86
CA LYS A 266 -13.46 -0.43 29.28
C LYS A 266 -12.67 -1.35 28.38
N LEU A 267 -12.55 -1.01 27.09
CA LEU A 267 -11.60 -1.61 26.18
C LEU A 267 -10.33 -0.76 26.19
N VAL A 268 -9.25 -1.34 26.68
CA VAL A 268 -7.90 -0.74 26.68
C VAL A 268 -7.14 -1.29 25.49
N ILE A 269 -6.76 -0.42 24.56
CA ILE A 269 -6.00 -0.76 23.34
C ILE A 269 -4.58 -0.23 23.53
N ARG A 270 -3.59 -1.10 23.40
CA ARG A 270 -2.16 -0.74 23.48
C ARG A 270 -1.57 -0.59 22.10
N VAL A 271 -0.67 0.38 21.96
CA VAL A 271 0.08 0.64 20.73
C VAL A 271 1.57 0.42 20.97
N LYS A 272 2.30 0.15 19.88
CA LYS A 272 3.76 -0.06 19.87
C LYS A 272 4.45 0.74 18.77
N ASN A 273 5.79 0.64 18.69
CA ASN A 273 6.73 1.18 17.70
C ASN A 273 7.04 2.67 17.80
N ASN A 274 6.32 3.42 18.61
CA ASN A 274 6.62 4.82 18.88
C ASN A 274 6.48 5.07 20.39
N GLN A 275 7.43 5.77 20.97
CA GLN A 275 7.45 6.04 22.42
C GLN A 275 6.94 7.44 22.78
N LEU A 276 6.62 8.26 21.77
CA LEU A 276 6.08 9.60 22.01
C LEU A 276 4.59 9.51 22.41
N PRO A 277 4.13 10.44 23.24
CA PRO A 277 2.73 10.51 23.62
C PRO A 277 1.80 10.60 22.42
N LEU A 278 0.62 9.98 22.53
CA LEU A 278 -0.44 10.09 21.56
C LEU A 278 -1.23 11.38 21.77
N LYS A 279 -1.60 12.03 20.67
CA LYS A 279 -2.55 13.16 20.64
C LYS A 279 -3.68 12.87 19.65
N HIS A 280 -4.84 13.45 19.87
CA HIS A 280 -5.92 13.43 18.88
C HIS A 280 -6.12 14.82 18.28
N THR A 281 -6.41 14.86 16.98
CA THR A 281 -6.62 16.11 16.23
C THR A 281 -8.08 16.58 16.28
N ASP A 282 -9.01 15.69 16.60
CA ASP A 282 -10.44 15.98 16.75
C ASP A 282 -10.98 15.39 18.05
N LYS A 283 -11.73 16.21 18.82
CA LYS A 283 -12.46 15.77 20.03
C LYS A 283 -13.55 14.73 19.75
N ASN A 284 -13.95 14.59 18.49
CA ASN A 284 -14.91 13.58 18.05
C ASN A 284 -14.26 12.30 17.52
N CYS A 285 -12.99 12.06 17.85
CA CYS A 285 -12.29 10.85 17.45
C CYS A 285 -13.09 9.60 17.78
N ARG A 286 -13.33 8.76 16.77
CA ARG A 286 -14.27 7.64 16.86
C ARG A 286 -13.67 6.36 16.32
N PHE A 287 -14.07 5.26 16.94
CA PHE A 287 -13.92 3.92 16.38
C PHE A 287 -15.25 3.45 15.83
N THR A 288 -15.21 2.70 14.75
CA THR A 288 -16.37 1.93 14.29
C THR A 288 -16.40 0.60 15.04
N VAL A 289 -17.55 0.26 15.62
CA VAL A 289 -17.76 -1.04 16.27
C VAL A 289 -18.91 -1.78 15.60
N ILE A 290 -18.81 -3.11 15.59
CA ILE A 290 -19.88 -4.00 15.18
C ILE A 290 -20.32 -4.78 16.41
N THR A 291 -21.60 -4.65 16.77
CA THR A 291 -22.18 -5.31 17.92
C THR A 291 -22.47 -6.78 17.65
N LYS A 292 -22.71 -7.59 18.69
CA LYS A 292 -23.17 -8.99 18.54
C LYS A 292 -24.45 -9.11 17.72
N THR A 293 -25.29 -8.07 17.70
CA THR A 293 -26.52 -8.04 16.89
C THR A 293 -26.30 -7.62 15.44
N GLY A 294 -25.04 -7.38 15.02
CA GLY A 294 -24.68 -6.97 13.68
C GLY A 294 -24.87 -5.46 13.39
N LYS A 295 -25.19 -4.65 14.39
CA LYS A 295 -25.32 -3.19 14.21
C LYS A 295 -23.93 -2.55 14.13
N VAL A 296 -23.76 -1.64 13.18
CA VAL A 296 -22.57 -0.80 13.06
C VAL A 296 -22.82 0.50 13.82
N LYS A 297 -21.91 0.85 14.72
CA LYS A 297 -21.97 2.07 15.54
C LYS A 297 -20.63 2.75 15.60
N GLU A 298 -20.62 4.02 15.98
CA GLU A 298 -19.42 4.78 16.32
C GLU A 298 -19.31 4.90 17.85
N VAL A 299 -18.11 4.68 18.39
CA VAL A 299 -17.79 4.89 19.79
C VAL A 299 -16.65 5.88 19.93
N LYS A 300 -16.77 6.79 20.92
CA LYS A 300 -15.75 7.83 21.15
C LYS A 300 -14.61 7.28 22.01
N ILE A 301 -13.44 7.87 21.85
CA ILE A 301 -12.35 7.68 22.80
C ILE A 301 -12.79 8.27 24.14
N TYR A 302 -12.67 7.47 25.19
CA TYR A 302 -12.91 7.91 26.57
C TYR A 302 -11.65 8.59 27.14
N GLN A 303 -10.46 7.99 26.91
CA GLN A 303 -9.20 8.51 27.39
C GLN A 303 -8.08 8.14 26.42
N LEU A 304 -7.16 9.05 26.20
CA LEU A 304 -5.93 8.85 25.46
C LEU A 304 -4.76 9.02 26.41
N LEU A 305 -3.93 8.01 26.50
CA LEU A 305 -2.70 7.96 27.29
C LEU A 305 -1.50 7.83 26.36
N ASP A 306 -0.28 7.86 26.90
CA ASP A 306 0.93 7.85 26.06
C ASP A 306 1.00 6.69 25.07
N GLN A 307 0.66 5.47 25.52
CA GLN A 307 0.70 4.26 24.71
C GLN A 307 -0.62 3.47 24.75
N GLU A 308 -1.68 4.06 25.29
CA GLU A 308 -2.95 3.37 25.49
C GLU A 308 -4.13 4.26 25.05
N ILE A 309 -5.11 3.63 24.44
CA ILE A 309 -6.37 4.24 24.05
C ILE A 309 -7.48 3.50 24.79
N VAL A 310 -8.28 4.22 25.56
CA VAL A 310 -9.41 3.65 26.31
C VAL A 310 -10.70 4.03 25.62
N VAL A 311 -11.54 3.02 25.35
CA VAL A 311 -12.88 3.15 24.78
C VAL A 311 -13.88 2.55 25.76
N LEU A 312 -15.01 3.24 25.98
CA LEU A 312 -16.14 2.68 26.74
C LEU A 312 -17.10 1.95 25.81
N LEU A 313 -17.45 0.73 26.16
CA LEU A 313 -18.38 -0.09 25.42
C LEU A 313 -19.70 -0.19 26.20
N GLU A 314 -20.80 0.25 25.59
CA GLU A 314 -22.15 0.18 26.18
C GLU A 314 -22.82 -1.19 25.97
N GLU A 315 -22.28 -1.99 25.07
CA GLU A 315 -22.78 -3.31 24.72
C GLU A 315 -21.65 -4.22 24.20
N GLU A 316 -21.92 -5.51 24.11
CA GLU A 316 -20.95 -6.46 23.56
C GLU A 316 -20.75 -6.26 22.06
N ILE A 317 -19.49 -6.20 21.66
CA ILE A 317 -19.06 -6.04 20.27
C ILE A 317 -18.35 -7.29 19.76
N VAL A 318 -18.44 -7.54 18.46
CA VAL A 318 -17.69 -8.60 17.75
C VAL A 318 -16.53 -8.06 16.95
N GLU A 319 -16.51 -6.75 16.70
CA GLU A 319 -15.44 -6.11 15.93
C GLU A 319 -15.29 -4.63 16.30
N LEU A 320 -14.04 -4.15 16.30
CA LEU A 320 -13.69 -2.74 16.37
C LEU A 320 -12.74 -2.39 15.23
N ARG A 321 -12.95 -1.24 14.60
CA ARG A 321 -12.16 -0.69 13.49
C ARG A 321 -11.71 0.73 13.79
N TYR A 322 -10.44 1.02 13.48
CA TYR A 322 -9.89 2.38 13.44
C TYR A 322 -9.42 2.70 12.03
N ALA A 323 -9.92 3.79 11.46
CA ALA A 323 -9.55 4.28 10.12
C ALA A 323 -9.61 3.17 9.04
N PHE A 324 -10.57 2.24 9.15
CA PHE A 324 -10.65 1.02 8.36
C PHE A 324 -11.68 1.16 7.24
N ASN A 325 -11.38 2.03 6.28
CA ASN A 325 -12.18 2.29 5.07
C ASN A 325 -11.26 2.76 3.92
N ASN A 326 -11.82 2.98 2.74
CA ASN A 326 -11.07 3.33 1.53
C ASN A 326 -10.39 4.70 1.64
N TYR A 327 -11.10 5.70 2.14
CA TYR A 327 -10.59 7.05 2.39
C TYR A 327 -10.70 7.36 3.90
N PRO A 328 -9.69 6.94 4.69
CA PRO A 328 -9.77 7.02 6.14
C PRO A 328 -9.55 8.45 6.65
N GLU A 329 -10.38 8.85 7.60
CA GLU A 329 -10.10 9.99 8.46
C GLU A 329 -9.27 9.50 9.64
N MET A 330 -8.05 10.04 9.78
CA MET A 330 -7.13 9.66 10.84
C MET A 330 -7.07 10.74 11.90
N PHE A 331 -7.30 10.36 13.15
CA PHE A 331 -7.47 11.32 14.25
C PHE A 331 -6.44 11.19 15.36
N ILE A 332 -5.70 10.07 15.39
CA ILE A 332 -4.71 9.79 16.44
C ILE A 332 -3.33 9.87 15.83
N TYR A 333 -2.49 10.71 16.43
CA TYR A 333 -1.11 10.95 16.01
C TYR A 333 -0.19 10.94 17.24
N THR A 334 1.09 10.78 17.00
CA THR A 334 2.13 11.07 17.99
C THR A 334 2.46 12.57 18.00
N GLU A 335 3.22 13.03 18.99
CA GLU A 335 3.65 14.44 19.07
C GLU A 335 4.44 14.91 17.85
N ASN A 336 5.18 13.99 17.18
CA ASN A 336 5.92 14.28 15.94
C ASN A 336 5.11 14.03 14.65
N ASP A 337 3.78 14.06 14.74
CA ASP A 337 2.83 13.98 13.62
C ASP A 337 2.90 12.68 12.81
N LEU A 338 3.18 11.56 13.47
CA LEU A 338 3.03 10.24 12.86
C LEU A 338 1.67 9.65 13.23
N PRO A 339 0.83 9.27 12.24
CA PRO A 339 -0.50 8.75 12.52
C PRO A 339 -0.45 7.32 13.06
N LEU A 340 -1.39 6.99 13.92
CA LEU A 340 -1.68 5.60 14.30
C LEU A 340 -2.14 4.83 13.06
N LEU A 341 -1.48 3.69 12.76
CA LEU A 341 -1.85 2.89 11.59
C LEU A 341 -3.28 2.34 11.70
N PRO A 342 -4.02 2.28 10.58
CA PRO A 342 -5.34 1.64 10.53
C PRO A 342 -5.32 0.21 11.03
N PHE A 343 -6.31 -0.18 11.83
CA PHE A 343 -6.39 -1.54 12.36
C PHE A 343 -7.83 -2.03 12.59
N GLN A 344 -7.95 -3.34 12.74
CA GLN A 344 -9.16 -4.07 13.03
C GLN A 344 -8.91 -5.04 14.18
N ILE A 345 -9.80 -5.07 15.16
CA ILE A 345 -9.84 -6.06 16.24
C ILE A 345 -11.10 -6.89 16.06
N LYS A 346 -10.97 -8.22 16.04
CA LYS A 346 -12.11 -9.15 16.09
C LYS A 346 -12.16 -9.81 17.45
N PHE A 347 -13.32 -9.77 18.07
CA PHE A 347 -13.58 -10.42 19.37
C PHE A 347 -14.18 -11.81 19.12
N GLN A 348 -13.76 -12.78 19.94
CA GLN A 348 -14.28 -14.16 19.88
C GLN A 348 -15.61 -14.30 20.59
#